data_b6ab8bb5cfabc2e8d3be68510926921a
#
_entry.id   b6ab8bb5cfabc2e8d3be68510926921a
#
_cell.length_a   1.000
_cell.length_b   1.000
_cell.length_c   1.000
_cell.angle_alpha   90.00
_cell.angle_beta   90.00
_cell.angle_gamma   90.00
#
_symmetry.space_group_name_H-M   'P 1'
#
loop_
_entity.id
_entity.type
_entity.pdbx_description
1 polymer ?
#
loop_
_entity_poly.entity_id
_entity_poly.type
_entity_poly.pdbx_seq_one_letter_code
_entity_poly.pdbx_strand_id
1 'polypeptide(L)'
;MTPVHIVALGGSLLRPEEAEARSMWMGQLRQLMVHLEGNGRKIGLVVGGGLPAREGIELASEIMSDAHRLDQVGIAATRLNATVLQQVLLDIGCDVAPSIPHSIEDARSLFDAHHIVVMGGTVPGHTTDTVAVK
;
A
#
# COMPACT_ATOMS: atom_id res chain seq x y z
N MET A 1 -20.27 -3.92 -14.42
CA MET A 1 -18.89 -3.85 -13.87
C MET A 1 -18.88 -2.99 -12.63
N THR A 2 -18.35 -3.51 -11.53
CA THR A 2 -18.26 -2.74 -10.28
C THR A 2 -17.10 -1.73 -10.39
N PRO A 3 -17.34 -0.44 -10.14
CA PRO A 3 -16.26 0.53 -10.18
C PRO A 3 -15.22 0.28 -9.08
N VAL A 4 -13.96 0.52 -9.41
CA VAL A 4 -12.84 0.40 -8.47
C VAL A 4 -12.37 1.80 -8.09
N HIS A 5 -12.32 2.06 -6.79
CA HIS A 5 -11.79 3.32 -6.26
C HIS A 5 -10.33 3.11 -5.86
N ILE A 6 -9.44 3.91 -6.43
CA ILE A 6 -8.02 3.84 -6.11
C ILE A 6 -7.67 4.99 -5.16
N VAL A 7 -7.06 4.64 -4.03
CA VAL A 7 -6.66 5.61 -3.02
C VAL A 7 -5.15 5.49 -2.79
N ALA A 8 -4.43 6.58 -2.99
CA ALA A 8 -2.99 6.62 -2.73
C ALA A 8 -2.75 7.09 -1.29
N LEU A 9 -1.98 6.31 -0.54
CA LEU A 9 -1.64 6.60 0.84
C LEU A 9 -0.14 6.82 0.96
N GLY A 10 0.28 7.98 1.48
CA GLY A 10 1.68 8.21 1.79
C GLY A 10 2.13 7.31 2.93
N GLY A 11 3.35 6.78 2.85
CA GLY A 11 3.86 5.90 3.89
C GLY A 11 3.95 6.56 5.27
N SER A 12 4.13 7.88 5.32
CA SER A 12 4.15 8.62 6.57
C SER A 12 2.78 8.72 7.23
N LEU A 13 1.70 8.62 6.46
CA LEU A 13 0.35 8.59 7.02
C LEU A 13 0.10 7.26 7.75
N LEU A 14 0.67 6.18 7.23
CA LEU A 14 0.54 4.87 7.85
C LEU A 14 1.34 4.77 9.16
N ARG A 15 2.41 5.55 9.28
CA ARG A 15 3.31 5.51 10.44
C ARG A 15 3.55 6.91 11.02
N PRO A 16 2.51 7.61 11.52
CA PRO A 16 2.75 8.86 12.23
C PRO A 16 3.57 8.59 13.50
N GLU A 17 4.38 9.56 13.91
CA GLU A 17 5.31 9.39 15.03
C GLU A 17 4.59 9.13 16.36
N GLU A 18 3.43 9.75 16.57
CA GLU A 18 2.68 9.60 17.81
C GLU A 18 1.79 8.36 17.76
N ALA A 19 1.89 7.54 18.81
CA ALA A 19 1.09 6.31 18.91
C ALA A 19 -0.41 6.58 18.92
N GLU A 20 -0.82 7.67 19.56
CA GLU A 20 -2.24 8.07 19.63
C GLU A 20 -2.77 8.42 18.24
N ALA A 21 -1.99 9.16 17.45
CA ALA A 21 -2.35 9.51 16.08
C ALA A 21 -2.47 8.26 15.20
N ARG A 22 -1.57 7.28 15.39
CA ARG A 22 -1.63 6.01 14.66
C ARG A 22 -2.92 5.24 14.95
N SER A 23 -3.27 5.14 16.23
CA SER A 23 -4.48 4.43 16.64
C SER A 23 -5.73 5.10 16.10
N MET A 24 -5.79 6.42 16.14
CA MET A 24 -6.93 7.19 15.63
C MET A 24 -7.07 7.00 14.11
N TRP A 25 -5.96 7.12 13.39
CA TRP A 25 -5.97 6.97 11.94
C TRP A 25 -6.40 5.56 11.51
N MET A 26 -5.89 4.54 12.18
CA MET A 26 -6.24 3.14 11.91
C MET A 26 -7.73 2.89 12.19
N GLY A 27 -8.27 3.48 13.26
CA GLY A 27 -9.68 3.38 13.58
C GLY A 27 -10.57 4.01 12.51
N GLN A 28 -10.18 5.19 12.02
CA GLN A 28 -10.92 5.87 10.96
C GLN A 28 -10.86 5.08 9.65
N LEU A 29 -9.70 4.54 9.31
CA LEU A 29 -9.53 3.72 8.12
C LEU A 29 -10.41 2.47 8.18
N ARG A 30 -10.44 1.82 9.35
CA ARG A 30 -11.28 0.65 9.58
C ARG A 30 -12.75 0.97 9.29
N GLN A 31 -13.26 2.06 9.85
CA GLN A 31 -14.66 2.47 9.67
C GLN A 31 -14.96 2.72 8.19
N LEU A 32 -14.05 3.41 7.50
CA LEU A 32 -14.23 3.69 6.09
C LEU A 32 -14.24 2.41 5.25
N MET A 33 -13.30 1.48 5.50
CA MET A 33 -13.20 0.23 4.76
C MET A 33 -14.43 -0.64 4.96
N VAL A 34 -14.90 -0.77 6.19
CA VAL A 34 -16.12 -1.54 6.51
C VAL A 34 -17.33 -0.94 5.79
N HIS A 35 -17.47 0.38 5.80
CA HIS A 35 -18.57 1.07 5.13
C HIS A 35 -18.54 0.83 3.61
N LEU A 36 -17.40 0.98 2.97
CA LEU A 36 -17.26 0.82 1.53
C LEU A 36 -17.46 -0.64 1.09
N GLU A 37 -16.95 -1.58 1.86
CA GLU A 37 -17.17 -3.01 1.60
C GLU A 37 -18.65 -3.36 1.72
N GLY A 38 -19.35 -2.83 2.73
CA GLY A 38 -20.76 -3.04 2.92
C GLY A 38 -21.62 -2.53 1.77
N ASN A 39 -21.12 -1.58 1.00
CA ASN A 39 -21.80 -1.05 -0.19
C ASN A 39 -21.37 -1.77 -1.48
N GLY A 40 -20.63 -2.85 -1.37
CA GLY A 40 -20.18 -3.66 -2.52
C GLY A 40 -19.13 -2.97 -3.39
N ARG A 41 -18.47 -1.94 -2.89
CA ARG A 41 -17.47 -1.19 -3.66
C ARG A 41 -16.09 -1.86 -3.60
N LYS A 42 -15.37 -1.79 -4.72
CA LYS A 42 -14.01 -2.30 -4.82
C LYS A 42 -13.02 -1.16 -4.61
N ILE A 43 -11.99 -1.42 -3.82
CA ILE A 43 -11.02 -0.39 -3.39
C ILE A 43 -9.61 -0.90 -3.60
N GLY A 44 -8.80 -0.11 -4.31
CA GLY A 44 -7.36 -0.32 -4.39
C GLY A 44 -6.65 0.67 -3.49
N LEU A 45 -5.84 0.19 -2.57
CA LEU A 45 -5.02 1.02 -1.69
C LEU A 45 -3.57 0.93 -2.14
N VAL A 46 -3.01 2.05 -2.59
CA VAL A 46 -1.61 2.12 -3.03
C VAL A 46 -0.82 2.85 -1.95
N VAL A 47 0.16 2.16 -1.37
CA VAL A 47 0.89 2.64 -0.19
C VAL A 47 2.31 3.05 -0.55
N GLY A 48 2.74 4.22 -0.10
CA GLY A 48 4.10 4.71 -0.31
C GLY A 48 5.10 4.15 0.70
N GLY A 49 6.39 4.49 0.50
CA GLY A 49 7.48 3.97 1.31
C GLY A 49 7.68 4.65 2.66
N GLY A 50 7.46 5.96 2.70
CA GLY A 50 7.65 6.74 3.93
C GLY A 50 9.04 6.65 4.54
N LEU A 51 9.13 6.70 5.85
CA LEU A 51 10.39 6.64 6.58
C LEU A 51 11.19 5.35 6.32
N PRO A 52 10.60 4.16 6.30
CA PRO A 52 11.35 2.94 5.98
C PRO A 52 12.06 3.00 4.62
N ALA A 53 11.43 3.61 3.61
CA ALA A 53 12.07 3.79 2.30
C ALA A 53 13.25 4.74 2.38
N ARG A 54 13.08 5.87 3.06
CA ARG A 54 14.16 6.85 3.23
C ARG A 54 15.33 6.26 4.00
N GLU A 55 15.07 5.57 5.09
CA GLU A 55 16.12 4.93 5.89
C GLU A 55 16.85 3.84 5.11
N GLY A 56 16.12 2.99 4.38
CA GLY A 56 16.71 1.93 3.58
C GLY A 56 17.57 2.45 2.45
N ILE A 57 17.09 3.45 1.74
CA ILE A 57 17.84 4.09 0.64
C ILE A 57 19.09 4.77 1.19
N GLU A 58 18.98 5.48 2.30
CA GLU A 58 20.12 6.14 2.95
C GLU A 58 21.19 5.13 3.33
N LEU A 59 20.79 4.04 3.97
CA LEU A 59 21.72 2.97 4.35
C LEU A 59 22.42 2.36 3.12
N ALA A 60 21.65 2.05 2.09
CA ALA A 60 22.18 1.43 0.87
C ALA A 60 23.11 2.39 0.12
N SER A 61 22.80 3.69 0.10
CA SER A 61 23.57 4.69 -0.64
C SER A 61 24.96 4.92 -0.06
N GLU A 62 25.23 4.48 1.16
CA GLU A 62 26.59 4.51 1.72
C GLU A 62 27.53 3.54 1.00
N ILE A 63 26.98 2.50 0.37
CA ILE A 63 27.77 1.41 -0.23
C ILE A 63 27.61 1.38 -1.74
N MET A 64 26.44 1.77 -2.27
CA MET A 64 26.15 1.70 -3.69
C MET A 64 25.52 2.99 -4.20
N SER A 65 25.69 3.24 -5.51
CA SER A 65 25.16 4.45 -6.16
C SER A 65 24.24 4.14 -7.35
N ASP A 66 23.99 2.87 -7.64
CA ASP A 66 23.13 2.48 -8.75
C ASP A 66 21.67 2.85 -8.45
N ALA A 67 21.12 3.79 -9.23
CA ALA A 67 19.77 4.30 -9.02
C ALA A 67 18.71 3.19 -9.11
N HIS A 68 18.88 2.24 -10.02
CA HIS A 68 17.97 1.12 -10.17
C HIS A 68 17.91 0.25 -8.90
N ARG A 69 19.08 -0.01 -8.30
CA ARG A 69 19.16 -0.80 -7.06
C ARG A 69 18.58 -0.04 -5.86
N LEU A 70 18.80 1.27 -5.80
CA LEU A 70 18.21 2.10 -4.76
C LEU A 70 16.69 2.14 -4.89
N ASP A 71 16.17 2.19 -6.12
CA ASP A 71 14.73 2.12 -6.36
C ASP A 71 14.14 0.79 -5.88
N GLN A 72 14.87 -0.31 -6.02
CA GLN A 72 14.43 -1.62 -5.53
C GLN A 72 14.26 -1.60 -4.00
N VAL A 73 15.16 -0.92 -3.30
CA VAL A 73 15.04 -0.77 -1.84
C VAL A 73 13.79 0.02 -1.49
N GLY A 74 13.52 1.10 -2.21
CA GLY A 74 12.31 1.91 -2.02
C GLY A 74 11.04 1.12 -2.27
N ILE A 75 11.01 0.33 -3.34
CA ILE A 75 9.87 -0.52 -3.67
C ILE A 75 9.62 -1.56 -2.57
N ALA A 76 10.69 -2.19 -2.06
CA ALA A 76 10.56 -3.15 -0.97
C ALA A 76 9.94 -2.52 0.28
N ALA A 77 10.29 -1.27 0.56
CA ALA A 77 9.71 -0.54 1.70
C ALA A 77 8.21 -0.27 1.49
N THR A 78 7.77 0.05 0.27
CA THR A 78 6.35 0.21 -0.02
C THR A 78 5.61 -1.09 0.19
N ARG A 79 6.20 -2.21 -0.19
CA ARG A 79 5.59 -3.53 -0.01
C ARG A 79 5.52 -3.93 1.45
N LEU A 80 6.50 -3.54 2.26
CA LEU A 80 6.45 -3.74 3.71
C LEU A 80 5.24 -2.99 4.30
N ASN A 81 5.07 -1.72 3.96
CA ASN A 81 3.95 -0.92 4.44
C ASN A 81 2.61 -1.48 3.96
N ALA A 82 2.55 -1.92 2.70
CA ALA A 82 1.35 -2.56 2.15
C ALA A 82 1.00 -3.83 2.92
N THR A 83 2.01 -4.63 3.29
CA THR A 83 1.81 -5.86 4.05
C THR A 83 1.26 -5.56 5.46
N VAL A 84 1.79 -4.52 6.12
CA VAL A 84 1.28 -4.10 7.43
C VAL A 84 -0.21 -3.75 7.33
N LEU A 85 -0.57 -2.92 6.37
CA LEU A 85 -1.96 -2.51 6.17
C LEU A 85 -2.86 -3.69 5.81
N GLN A 86 -2.41 -4.56 4.91
CA GLN A 86 -3.13 -5.77 4.51
C GLN A 86 -3.44 -6.65 5.72
N GLN A 87 -2.45 -6.91 6.57
CA GLN A 87 -2.64 -7.78 7.73
C GLN A 87 -3.61 -7.16 8.74
N VAL A 88 -3.55 -5.85 8.93
CA VAL A 88 -4.50 -5.15 9.80
C VAL A 88 -5.92 -5.31 9.27
N LEU A 89 -6.13 -5.09 7.98
CA LEU A 89 -7.46 -5.20 7.36
C LEU A 89 -7.99 -6.63 7.39
N LEU A 90 -7.14 -7.62 7.19
CA LEU A 90 -7.52 -9.03 7.32
C LEU A 90 -7.94 -9.37 8.73
N ASP A 91 -7.21 -8.87 9.73
CA ASP A 91 -7.49 -9.13 11.13
C ASP A 91 -8.86 -8.59 11.56
N ILE A 92 -9.28 -7.45 11.01
CA ILE A 92 -10.59 -6.87 11.33
C ILE A 92 -11.74 -7.44 10.48
N GLY A 93 -11.47 -8.41 9.61
CA GLY A 93 -12.48 -9.15 8.86
C GLY A 93 -12.88 -8.57 7.52
N CYS A 94 -12.11 -7.63 6.95
CA CYS A 94 -12.37 -7.10 5.62
C CYS A 94 -12.04 -8.13 4.53
N ASP A 95 -12.73 -8.05 3.39
CA ASP A 95 -12.44 -8.89 2.23
C ASP A 95 -11.27 -8.33 1.44
N VAL A 96 -10.06 -8.62 1.93
CA VAL A 96 -8.80 -8.14 1.37
C VAL A 96 -8.08 -9.29 0.67
N ALA A 97 -7.53 -9.01 -0.51
CA ALA A 97 -6.72 -10.00 -1.21
C ALA A 97 -5.55 -10.45 -0.33
N PRO A 98 -5.29 -11.76 -0.23
CA PRO A 98 -4.27 -12.30 0.68
C PRO A 98 -2.83 -12.10 0.18
N SER A 99 -2.64 -11.57 -1.01
CA SER A 99 -1.31 -11.29 -1.56
C SER A 99 -1.19 -9.83 -1.98
N ILE A 100 0.05 -9.35 -1.99
CA ILE A 100 0.38 -8.01 -2.47
C ILE A 100 0.79 -8.16 -3.94
N PRO A 101 0.04 -7.57 -4.90
CA PRO A 101 0.34 -7.78 -6.32
C PRO A 101 1.68 -7.17 -6.72
N HIS A 102 2.34 -7.79 -7.68
CA HIS A 102 3.62 -7.33 -8.23
C HIS A 102 3.44 -6.43 -9.47
N SER A 103 2.23 -6.36 -9.98
CA SER A 103 1.93 -5.57 -11.19
C SER A 103 0.47 -5.10 -11.14
N ILE A 104 0.13 -4.18 -12.05
CA ILE A 104 -1.24 -3.71 -12.18
C ILE A 104 -2.14 -4.83 -12.71
N GLU A 105 -1.61 -5.70 -13.57
CA GLU A 105 -2.35 -6.85 -14.09
C GLU A 105 -2.69 -7.83 -12.97
N ASP A 106 -1.73 -8.11 -12.08
CA ASP A 106 -1.97 -8.96 -10.91
C ASP A 106 -3.06 -8.36 -10.02
N ALA A 107 -3.04 -7.03 -9.83
CA ALA A 107 -4.04 -6.34 -9.03
C ALA A 107 -5.43 -6.50 -9.63
N ARG A 108 -5.56 -6.37 -10.95
CA ARG A 108 -6.84 -6.56 -11.64
C ARG A 108 -7.40 -7.96 -11.41
N SER A 109 -6.53 -8.98 -11.49
CA SER A 109 -6.94 -10.36 -11.23
C SER A 109 -7.45 -10.55 -9.81
N LEU A 110 -6.81 -9.91 -8.85
CA LEU A 110 -7.22 -9.99 -7.44
C LEU A 110 -8.57 -9.34 -7.19
N PHE A 111 -8.92 -8.28 -7.93
CA PHE A 111 -10.23 -7.64 -7.82
C PHE A 111 -11.39 -8.51 -8.31
N ASP A 112 -11.12 -9.54 -9.10
CA ASP A 112 -12.16 -10.48 -9.51
C ASP A 112 -12.68 -11.31 -8.33
N ALA A 113 -11.85 -11.52 -7.31
CA ALA A 113 -12.19 -12.36 -6.16
C ALA A 113 -12.35 -11.59 -4.85
N HIS A 114 -11.82 -10.36 -4.76
CA HIS A 114 -11.79 -9.60 -3.51
C HIS A 114 -12.22 -8.15 -3.73
N HIS A 115 -12.79 -7.54 -2.68
CA HIS A 115 -13.22 -6.13 -2.71
C HIS A 115 -12.07 -5.18 -2.48
N ILE A 116 -11.04 -5.57 -1.72
CA ILE A 116 -9.93 -4.71 -1.35
C ILE A 116 -8.61 -5.34 -1.81
N VAL A 117 -7.79 -4.55 -2.51
CA VAL A 117 -6.43 -4.94 -2.89
C VAL A 117 -5.48 -3.86 -2.36
N VAL A 118 -4.49 -4.28 -1.59
CA VAL A 118 -3.45 -3.38 -1.08
C VAL A 118 -2.18 -3.61 -1.89
N MET A 119 -1.56 -2.55 -2.38
CA MET A 119 -0.36 -2.67 -3.19
C MET A 119 0.67 -1.58 -2.87
N GLY A 120 1.91 -1.87 -3.19
CA GLY A 120 3.02 -0.93 -3.09
C GLY A 120 3.55 -0.56 -4.46
N GLY A 121 4.83 -0.23 -4.55
CA GLY A 121 5.50 -0.01 -5.83
C GLY A 121 5.62 -1.30 -6.63
N THR A 122 5.65 -1.19 -7.94
CA THR A 122 5.69 -2.35 -8.84
C THR A 122 7.04 -2.52 -9.53
N VAL A 123 7.55 -1.44 -10.15
CA VAL A 123 8.82 -1.49 -10.87
C VAL A 123 9.64 -0.22 -10.59
N PRO A 124 10.97 -0.27 -10.74
CA PRO A 124 11.81 0.92 -10.59
C PRO A 124 11.37 2.05 -11.52
N GLY A 125 11.42 3.28 -11.02
CA GLY A 125 11.03 4.46 -11.78
C GLY A 125 9.54 4.79 -11.70
N HIS A 126 8.70 3.89 -11.17
CA HIS A 126 7.29 4.18 -10.94
C HIS A 126 7.08 4.67 -9.51
N THR A 127 6.48 5.84 -9.36
CA THR A 127 6.09 6.37 -8.05
C THR A 127 4.76 5.77 -7.62
N THR A 128 4.41 5.94 -6.34
CA THR A 128 3.11 5.54 -5.81
C THR A 128 1.97 6.19 -6.58
N ASP A 129 2.10 7.47 -6.90
CA ASP A 129 1.08 8.20 -7.67
C ASP A 129 0.92 7.64 -9.08
N THR A 130 2.03 7.28 -9.73
CA THR A 130 2.01 6.67 -11.06
C THR A 130 1.27 5.34 -11.03
N VAL A 131 1.50 4.52 -10.01
CA VAL A 131 0.80 3.25 -9.85
C VAL A 131 -0.69 3.47 -9.62
N ALA A 132 -1.05 4.45 -8.81
CA ALA A 132 -2.45 4.73 -8.47
C ALA A 132 -3.28 5.14 -9.69
N VAL A 133 -2.71 5.87 -10.66
CA VAL A 133 -3.47 6.33 -11.84
C VAL A 133 -3.59 5.29 -12.95
N LYS A 134 -2.87 4.20 -12.86
CA LYS A 134 -2.95 3.10 -13.82
C LYS A 134 -3.91 2.03 -13.33
#